data_d13c9046c53775fca026c2b5530a869c
#
_entry.id   d13c9046c53775fca026c2b5530a869c
#
_cell.length_a   1.000
_cell.length_b   1.000
_cell.length_c   1.000
_cell.angle_alpha   90.00
_cell.angle_beta   90.00
_cell.angle_gamma   90.00
#
_symmetry.space_group_name_H-M   'P 1'
#
loop_
_entity.id
_entity.type
_entity.pdbx_description
1 polymer ?
#
loop_
_entity_poly.entity_id
_entity_poly.type
_entity_poly.pdbx_seq_one_letter_code
_entity_poly.pdbx_strand_id
1 'polypeptide(L)'
;MSASRGVTVRVPAKVNVRLAVGAARPDGYHDLANVFLAVGLYDEVTVAEAAAPAVTCEGPGADQVPLDRTNLAVRAAELLAARHGITPNVHLRIRKDIPVAGGMAGGSADGAGALLACDALWGCGSSREELLSLCAELGSDVPFSLVGGAALGTGRGELLTPLEVGGAFHWVFAMADGGLSTPAVYAEFDRLNRGTEVPPPAASPALLEALRTGDTAGLADALGNDLQPAALSLRPSLAATLAAGTEAGALAGLVSGSGPTTAFLVKDAEAAESVAAALRASGTCREARPALAPAPGATVVAGG
;
A
#
# COMPACT_ATOMS: atom_id res chain seq x y z
N MET A 1 -24.76 30.16 -2.92
CA MET A 1 -23.82 29.27 -3.63
C MET A 1 -24.07 27.88 -3.10
N SER A 2 -24.69 27.00 -3.90
CA SER A 2 -24.90 25.59 -3.52
C SER A 2 -23.54 24.95 -3.35
N ALA A 3 -23.26 24.32 -2.20
CA ALA A 3 -22.06 23.54 -2.02
C ALA A 3 -22.05 22.48 -3.12
N SER A 4 -21.03 22.48 -3.99
CA SER A 4 -20.90 21.45 -5.02
C SER A 4 -20.84 20.09 -4.29
N ARG A 5 -21.77 19.18 -4.64
CA ARG A 5 -21.76 17.84 -4.08
C ARG A 5 -20.44 17.16 -4.45
N GLY A 6 -19.58 16.97 -3.48
CA GLY A 6 -18.35 16.19 -3.63
C GLY A 6 -18.59 14.73 -3.27
N VAL A 7 -17.84 13.83 -3.87
CA VAL A 7 -17.77 12.41 -3.50
C VAL A 7 -16.45 12.17 -2.80
N THR A 8 -16.50 11.63 -1.59
CA THR A 8 -15.30 11.25 -0.82
C THR A 8 -15.17 9.74 -0.80
N VAL A 9 -13.97 9.26 -1.09
CA VAL A 9 -13.59 7.85 -1.01
C VAL A 9 -12.46 7.70 0.00
N ARG A 10 -12.61 6.74 0.92
CA ARG A 10 -11.58 6.33 1.86
C ARG A 10 -10.89 5.08 1.35
N VAL A 11 -9.55 5.06 1.36
CA VAL A 11 -8.75 3.98 0.79
C VAL A 11 -7.69 3.52 1.78
N PRO A 12 -7.55 2.20 2.04
CA PRO A 12 -6.59 1.69 3.00
C PRO A 12 -5.15 1.68 2.45
N ALA A 13 -4.20 1.71 3.37
CA ALA A 13 -2.84 1.28 3.13
C ALA A 13 -2.77 -0.25 2.96
N LYS A 14 -1.57 -0.75 2.64
CA LYS A 14 -1.28 -2.19 2.58
C LYS A 14 0.04 -2.52 3.27
N VAL A 15 0.16 -3.79 3.62
CA VAL A 15 1.43 -4.43 3.92
C VAL A 15 1.61 -5.64 3.00
N ASN A 16 2.86 -5.95 2.64
CA ASN A 16 3.21 -7.19 1.98
C ASN A 16 3.60 -8.20 3.06
N VAL A 17 2.70 -9.13 3.40
CA VAL A 17 3.00 -10.16 4.40
C VAL A 17 3.96 -11.22 3.84
N ARG A 18 3.98 -11.37 2.51
CA ARG A 18 5.02 -12.05 1.76
C ARG A 18 5.25 -11.31 0.45
N LEU A 19 6.51 -11.00 0.15
CA LEU A 19 6.93 -10.50 -1.14
C LEU A 19 8.05 -11.41 -1.64
N ALA A 20 7.71 -12.34 -2.52
CA ALA A 20 8.66 -13.17 -3.24
C ALA A 20 8.94 -12.53 -4.62
N VAL A 21 10.22 -12.41 -4.97
CA VAL A 21 10.69 -11.70 -6.15
C VAL A 21 11.49 -12.66 -7.02
N GLY A 22 11.05 -12.87 -8.26
CA GLY A 22 11.74 -13.67 -9.25
C GLY A 22 12.94 -12.94 -9.88
N ALA A 23 13.61 -13.60 -10.80
CA ALA A 23 14.70 -13.00 -11.58
C ALA A 23 14.18 -11.83 -12.44
N ALA A 24 15.09 -10.90 -12.79
CA ALA A 24 14.78 -9.81 -13.71
C ALA A 24 14.35 -10.34 -15.09
N ARG A 25 13.25 -9.79 -15.61
CA ARG A 25 12.70 -10.10 -16.92
C ARG A 25 13.34 -9.21 -18.01
N PRO A 26 13.24 -9.60 -19.30
CA PRO A 26 13.76 -8.77 -20.39
C PRO A 26 13.13 -7.38 -20.50
N ASP A 27 11.91 -7.18 -19.95
CA ASP A 27 11.22 -5.90 -19.90
C ASP A 27 11.65 -5.01 -18.72
N GLY A 28 12.63 -5.47 -17.91
CA GLY A 28 13.16 -4.76 -16.74
C GLY A 28 12.31 -4.88 -15.48
N TYR A 29 11.23 -5.67 -15.50
CA TYR A 29 10.43 -5.99 -14.34
C TYR A 29 10.80 -7.37 -13.77
N HIS A 30 10.17 -7.72 -12.63
CA HIS A 30 10.30 -9.02 -11.99
C HIS A 30 8.92 -9.68 -11.90
N ASP A 31 8.87 -10.99 -12.05
CA ASP A 31 7.67 -11.72 -11.63
C ASP A 31 7.60 -11.76 -10.12
N LEU A 32 6.41 -11.58 -9.58
CA LEU A 32 6.16 -11.52 -8.14
C LEU A 32 5.16 -12.59 -7.70
N ALA A 33 5.33 -13.08 -6.48
CA ALA A 33 4.24 -13.65 -5.69
C ALA A 33 4.13 -12.80 -4.41
N ASN A 34 3.18 -11.91 -4.42
CA ASN A 34 3.02 -10.88 -3.41
C ASN A 34 1.71 -11.09 -2.66
N VAL A 35 1.79 -11.46 -1.39
CA VAL A 35 0.60 -11.56 -0.54
C VAL A 35 0.38 -10.23 0.14
N PHE A 36 -0.63 -9.52 -0.34
CA PHE A 36 -1.08 -8.24 0.19
C PHE A 36 -2.07 -8.42 1.32
N LEU A 37 -1.99 -7.54 2.32
CA LEU A 37 -3.00 -7.39 3.36
C LEU A 37 -3.31 -5.90 3.53
N ALA A 38 -4.57 -5.52 3.38
CA ALA A 38 -5.01 -4.14 3.59
C ALA A 38 -5.05 -3.82 5.09
N VAL A 39 -4.59 -2.63 5.47
CA VAL A 39 -4.45 -2.22 6.87
C VAL A 39 -5.18 -0.92 7.14
N GLY A 40 -5.68 -0.76 8.36
CA GLY A 40 -6.53 0.33 8.81
C GLY A 40 -5.84 1.69 8.99
N LEU A 41 -4.97 2.06 8.06
CA LEU A 41 -4.45 3.42 7.84
C LEU A 41 -4.99 3.90 6.50
N TYR A 42 -5.59 5.09 6.44
CA TYR A 42 -6.40 5.45 5.28
C TYR A 42 -6.07 6.84 4.75
N ASP A 43 -5.97 6.98 3.44
CA ASP A 43 -6.13 8.27 2.77
C ASP A 43 -7.59 8.53 2.42
N GLU A 44 -7.96 9.79 2.25
CA GLU A 44 -9.26 10.19 1.74
C GLU A 44 -9.08 11.04 0.48
N VAL A 45 -9.82 10.70 -0.57
CA VAL A 45 -9.84 11.44 -1.81
C VAL A 45 -11.25 11.97 -2.03
N THR A 46 -11.38 13.30 -2.05
CA THR A 46 -12.65 13.98 -2.35
C THR A 46 -12.58 14.58 -3.75
N VAL A 47 -13.58 14.28 -4.57
CA VAL A 47 -13.72 14.80 -5.93
C VAL A 47 -14.98 15.65 -6.02
N ALA A 48 -14.86 16.85 -6.56
CA ALA A 48 -15.99 17.74 -6.80
C ALA A 48 -15.85 18.39 -8.19
N GLU A 49 -16.99 18.74 -8.80
CA GLU A 49 -16.98 19.50 -10.07
C GLU A 49 -16.24 20.83 -9.90
N ALA A 50 -15.49 21.21 -10.93
CA ALA A 50 -14.73 22.46 -10.99
C ALA A 50 -14.76 23.07 -12.39
N ALA A 51 -14.44 24.36 -12.50
CA ALA A 51 -14.32 25.03 -13.81
C ALA A 51 -13.11 24.55 -14.62
N ALA A 52 -12.08 24.07 -13.94
CA ALA A 52 -10.87 23.50 -14.53
C ALA A 52 -10.28 22.41 -13.60
N PRO A 53 -9.49 21.47 -14.15
CA PRO A 53 -8.84 20.46 -13.33
C PRO A 53 -7.94 21.09 -12.27
N ALA A 54 -8.03 20.60 -11.03
CA ALA A 54 -7.20 21.04 -9.92
C ALA A 54 -6.94 19.87 -8.97
N VAL A 55 -5.78 19.86 -8.31
CA VAL A 55 -5.45 18.93 -7.24
C VAL A 55 -4.85 19.68 -6.06
N THR A 56 -5.30 19.33 -4.87
CA THR A 56 -4.73 19.82 -3.60
C THR A 56 -4.48 18.65 -2.66
N CYS A 57 -3.49 18.79 -1.81
CA CYS A 57 -3.10 17.76 -0.87
C CYS A 57 -2.88 18.38 0.51
N GLU A 58 -3.32 17.69 1.56
CA GLU A 58 -3.11 18.05 2.95
C GLU A 58 -2.77 16.82 3.79
N GLY A 59 -2.29 17.05 5.02
CA GLY A 59 -1.87 15.98 5.93
C GLY A 59 -0.37 15.72 5.94
N PRO A 60 0.09 14.71 6.70
CA PRO A 60 1.50 14.40 6.85
C PRO A 60 2.18 14.05 5.51
N GLY A 61 3.26 14.75 5.15
CA GLY A 61 4.01 14.53 3.92
C GLY A 61 3.34 15.07 2.65
N ALA A 62 2.30 15.89 2.76
CA ALA A 62 1.60 16.49 1.62
C ALA A 62 2.52 17.32 0.72
N ASP A 63 3.58 17.90 1.28
CA ASP A 63 4.62 18.65 0.58
C ASP A 63 5.46 17.78 -0.39
N GLN A 64 5.44 16.46 -0.22
CA GLN A 64 6.13 15.49 -1.07
C GLN A 64 5.22 14.90 -2.17
N VAL A 65 3.92 15.20 -2.13
CA VAL A 65 2.95 14.70 -3.11
C VAL A 65 2.94 15.62 -4.35
N PRO A 66 3.20 15.12 -5.56
CA PRO A 66 3.14 15.94 -6.76
C PRO A 66 1.72 16.45 -6.99
N LEU A 67 1.58 17.73 -7.36
CA LEU A 67 0.31 18.37 -7.65
C LEU A 67 0.14 18.61 -9.17
N ASP A 68 0.64 17.68 -9.98
CA ASP A 68 0.62 17.73 -11.44
C ASP A 68 0.17 16.38 -12.04
N ARG A 69 0.35 16.21 -13.35
CA ARG A 69 -0.03 14.98 -14.09
C ARG A 69 0.78 13.72 -13.72
N THR A 70 1.81 13.83 -12.89
CA THR A 70 2.52 12.65 -12.36
C THR A 70 1.80 12.05 -11.17
N ASN A 71 0.85 12.77 -10.56
CA ASN A 71 0.00 12.27 -9.48
C ASN A 71 -0.98 11.21 -9.99
N LEU A 72 -1.02 10.04 -9.33
CA LEU A 72 -1.90 8.94 -9.74
C LEU A 72 -3.39 9.27 -9.63
N ALA A 73 -3.80 10.13 -8.69
CA ALA A 73 -5.19 10.57 -8.60
C ALA A 73 -5.60 11.43 -9.82
N VAL A 74 -4.70 12.31 -10.29
CA VAL A 74 -4.93 13.10 -11.51
C VAL A 74 -5.01 12.17 -12.72
N ARG A 75 -4.08 11.24 -12.86
CA ARG A 75 -4.07 10.26 -13.95
C ARG A 75 -5.32 9.38 -13.94
N ALA A 76 -5.82 8.99 -12.76
CA ALA A 76 -7.04 8.20 -12.63
C ALA A 76 -8.26 8.95 -13.15
N ALA A 77 -8.42 10.24 -12.80
CA ALA A 77 -9.49 11.07 -13.31
C ALA A 77 -9.40 11.26 -14.84
N GLU A 78 -8.20 11.53 -15.37
CA GLU A 78 -7.98 11.69 -16.81
C GLU A 78 -8.28 10.38 -17.57
N LEU A 79 -7.86 9.23 -17.04
CA LEU A 79 -8.04 7.91 -17.65
C LEU A 79 -9.54 7.53 -17.72
N LEU A 80 -10.27 7.67 -16.63
CA LEU A 80 -11.71 7.40 -16.60
C LEU A 80 -12.48 8.35 -17.50
N ALA A 81 -12.14 9.65 -17.48
CA ALA A 81 -12.75 10.66 -18.34
C ALA A 81 -12.56 10.34 -19.82
N ALA A 82 -11.35 9.95 -20.21
CA ALA A 82 -11.05 9.53 -21.59
C ALA A 82 -11.86 8.30 -22.00
N ARG A 83 -12.02 7.33 -21.08
CA ARG A 83 -12.79 6.10 -21.31
C ARG A 83 -14.27 6.38 -21.61
N HIS A 84 -14.85 7.38 -20.94
CA HIS A 84 -16.29 7.71 -21.02
C HIS A 84 -16.57 8.97 -21.85
N GLY A 85 -15.58 9.59 -22.50
CA GLY A 85 -15.74 10.80 -23.30
C GLY A 85 -16.13 12.04 -22.48
N ILE A 86 -15.70 12.09 -21.22
CA ILE A 86 -15.98 13.17 -20.26
C ILE A 86 -14.80 14.15 -20.21
N THR A 87 -15.07 15.43 -20.01
CA THR A 87 -14.01 16.41 -19.71
C THR A 87 -13.70 16.35 -18.21
N PRO A 88 -12.44 16.12 -17.77
CA PRO A 88 -12.10 15.89 -16.37
C PRO A 88 -12.00 17.18 -15.55
N ASN A 89 -13.03 18.03 -15.62
CA ASN A 89 -13.10 19.29 -14.88
C ASN A 89 -13.52 19.06 -13.44
N VAL A 90 -12.58 18.55 -12.64
CA VAL A 90 -12.78 18.25 -11.21
C VAL A 90 -11.68 18.85 -10.36
N HIS A 91 -12.01 19.13 -9.11
CA HIS A 91 -11.05 19.40 -8.06
C HIS A 91 -10.88 18.13 -7.22
N LEU A 92 -9.68 17.58 -7.25
CA LEU A 92 -9.24 16.48 -6.41
C LEU A 92 -8.65 17.03 -5.12
N ARG A 93 -9.20 16.66 -3.97
CA ARG A 93 -8.63 16.96 -2.64
C ARG A 93 -8.19 15.65 -2.01
N ILE A 94 -6.89 15.55 -1.72
CA ILE A 94 -6.27 14.37 -1.11
C ILE A 94 -5.92 14.71 0.33
N ARG A 95 -6.45 13.94 1.30
CA ARG A 95 -6.06 14.00 2.70
C ARG A 95 -5.19 12.78 3.00
N LYS A 96 -3.89 13.05 3.18
CA LYS A 96 -2.89 12.00 3.44
C LYS A 96 -2.86 11.63 4.92
N ASP A 97 -2.84 10.33 5.15
CA ASP A 97 -2.51 9.72 6.44
C ASP A 97 -1.63 8.47 6.25
N ILE A 98 -1.62 7.90 5.04
CA ILE A 98 -0.69 6.86 4.63
C ILE A 98 0.67 7.50 4.34
N PRO A 99 1.79 6.96 4.88
CA PRO A 99 3.13 7.51 4.66
C PRO A 99 3.49 7.63 3.17
N VAL A 100 3.93 8.81 2.77
CA VAL A 100 4.39 9.07 1.39
C VAL A 100 5.73 8.37 1.18
N ALA A 101 5.90 7.68 0.05
CA ALA A 101 7.09 6.89 -0.32
C ALA A 101 7.50 5.86 0.76
N GLY A 102 6.55 5.39 1.55
CA GLY A 102 6.76 4.50 2.70
C GLY A 102 6.69 3.00 2.40
N GLY A 103 6.46 2.55 1.17
CA GLY A 103 6.26 1.12 0.88
C GLY A 103 4.86 0.60 1.25
N MET A 104 3.90 1.50 1.55
CA MET A 104 2.51 1.19 1.96
C MET A 104 1.46 1.54 0.90
N ALA A 105 1.88 1.82 -0.33
CA ALA A 105 1.05 2.11 -1.51
C ALA A 105 0.17 3.38 -1.40
N GLY A 106 0.59 4.43 -0.67
CA GLY A 106 -0.21 5.64 -0.50
C GLY A 106 -0.60 6.33 -1.81
N GLY A 107 0.32 6.46 -2.78
CA GLY A 107 -0.01 7.01 -4.10
C GLY A 107 -0.98 6.12 -4.91
N SER A 108 -0.88 4.79 -4.77
CA SER A 108 -1.82 3.84 -5.38
C SER A 108 -3.19 3.93 -4.74
N ALA A 109 -3.26 4.14 -3.42
CA ALA A 109 -4.49 4.42 -2.70
C ALA A 109 -5.17 5.69 -3.23
N ASP A 110 -4.40 6.78 -3.40
CA ASP A 110 -4.92 8.03 -3.98
C ASP A 110 -5.49 7.81 -5.38
N GLY A 111 -4.79 7.04 -6.23
CA GLY A 111 -5.25 6.69 -7.58
C GLY A 111 -6.56 5.89 -7.58
N ALA A 112 -6.64 4.84 -6.77
CA ALA A 112 -7.84 4.02 -6.62
C ALA A 112 -9.02 4.84 -6.06
N GLY A 113 -8.76 5.69 -5.06
CA GLY A 113 -9.74 6.59 -4.46
C GLY A 113 -10.30 7.58 -5.48
N ALA A 114 -9.43 8.23 -6.25
CA ALA A 114 -9.83 9.17 -7.28
C ALA A 114 -10.66 8.48 -8.39
N LEU A 115 -10.25 7.29 -8.84
CA LEU A 115 -10.97 6.53 -9.85
C LEU A 115 -12.40 6.23 -9.39
N LEU A 116 -12.58 5.68 -8.20
CA LEU A 116 -13.89 5.35 -7.65
C LEU A 116 -14.74 6.60 -7.35
N ALA A 117 -14.11 7.67 -6.86
CA ALA A 117 -14.82 8.92 -6.58
C ALA A 117 -15.29 9.61 -7.87
N CYS A 118 -14.47 9.61 -8.93
CA CYS A 118 -14.86 10.13 -10.25
C CYS A 118 -15.97 9.30 -10.88
N ASP A 119 -15.90 7.96 -10.81
CA ASP A 119 -16.95 7.06 -11.30
C ASP A 119 -18.29 7.38 -10.66
N ALA A 120 -18.30 7.53 -9.33
CA ALA A 120 -19.51 7.87 -8.57
C ALA A 120 -20.00 9.32 -8.87
N LEU A 121 -19.10 10.30 -8.99
CA LEU A 121 -19.44 11.70 -9.26
C LEU A 121 -20.06 11.88 -10.65
N TRP A 122 -19.47 11.24 -11.66
CA TRP A 122 -19.92 11.34 -13.05
C TRP A 122 -21.03 10.38 -13.41
N GLY A 123 -21.34 9.41 -12.50
CA GLY A 123 -22.37 8.39 -12.71
C GLY A 123 -22.04 7.47 -13.88
N CYS A 124 -20.76 7.14 -14.07
CA CYS A 124 -20.32 6.28 -15.17
C CYS A 124 -20.88 4.87 -15.03
N GLY A 125 -21.03 4.35 -13.78
CA GLY A 125 -21.54 3.02 -13.53
C GLY A 125 -20.60 1.94 -14.05
N SER A 126 -19.29 2.19 -14.01
CA SER A 126 -18.26 1.24 -14.47
C SER A 126 -18.37 -0.08 -13.71
N SER A 127 -18.22 -1.19 -14.43
CA SER A 127 -18.17 -2.50 -13.79
C SER A 127 -16.91 -2.64 -12.94
N ARG A 128 -16.96 -3.56 -11.93
CA ARG A 128 -15.77 -3.86 -11.12
C ARG A 128 -14.57 -4.29 -11.97
N GLU A 129 -14.82 -5.05 -13.03
CA GLU A 129 -13.79 -5.51 -13.96
C GLU A 129 -13.16 -4.33 -14.72
N GLU A 130 -13.98 -3.39 -15.19
CA GLU A 130 -13.50 -2.17 -15.85
C GLU A 130 -12.66 -1.32 -14.91
N LEU A 131 -13.11 -1.08 -13.67
CA LEU A 131 -12.35 -0.33 -12.68
C LEU A 131 -11.01 -1.01 -12.36
N LEU A 132 -10.97 -2.34 -12.24
CA LEU A 132 -9.74 -3.09 -12.01
C LEU A 132 -8.76 -2.99 -13.20
N SER A 133 -9.29 -3.03 -14.43
CA SER A 133 -8.48 -2.83 -15.64
C SER A 133 -7.82 -1.44 -15.65
N LEU A 134 -8.59 -0.39 -15.36
CA LEU A 134 -8.08 0.98 -15.27
C LEU A 134 -7.06 1.14 -14.12
N CYS A 135 -7.30 0.48 -12.98
CA CYS A 135 -6.35 0.44 -11.88
C CYS A 135 -5.01 -0.19 -12.30
N ALA A 136 -5.03 -1.29 -13.06
CA ALA A 136 -3.81 -1.97 -13.53
C ALA A 136 -3.00 -1.11 -14.51
N GLU A 137 -3.68 -0.26 -15.31
CA GLU A 137 -3.01 0.73 -16.19
C GLU A 137 -2.31 1.84 -15.39
N LEU A 138 -2.85 2.20 -14.22
CA LEU A 138 -2.28 3.23 -13.35
C LEU A 138 -1.03 2.75 -12.61
N GLY A 139 -1.04 1.50 -12.13
CA GLY A 139 0.10 0.92 -11.42
C GLY A 139 -0.23 -0.41 -10.75
N SER A 140 0.82 -1.17 -10.41
CA SER A 140 0.69 -2.55 -9.93
C SER A 140 -0.07 -2.70 -8.60
N ASP A 141 0.07 -1.75 -7.67
CA ASP A 141 -0.60 -1.80 -6.36
C ASP A 141 -2.01 -1.16 -6.37
N VAL A 142 -2.39 -0.44 -7.45
CA VAL A 142 -3.66 0.28 -7.53
C VAL A 142 -4.87 -0.65 -7.50
N PRO A 143 -4.86 -1.82 -8.21
CA PRO A 143 -5.95 -2.78 -8.13
C PRO A 143 -6.20 -3.27 -6.70
N PHE A 144 -5.12 -3.54 -5.93
CA PHE A 144 -5.27 -3.99 -4.54
C PHE A 144 -5.86 -2.89 -3.64
N SER A 145 -5.46 -1.64 -3.81
CA SER A 145 -6.06 -0.51 -3.07
C SER A 145 -7.57 -0.38 -3.29
N LEU A 146 -8.04 -0.72 -4.51
CA LEU A 146 -9.48 -0.76 -4.81
C LEU A 146 -10.18 -1.93 -4.12
N VAL A 147 -9.54 -3.13 -4.09
CA VAL A 147 -10.15 -4.37 -3.60
C VAL A 147 -10.11 -4.48 -2.08
N GLY A 148 -8.96 -4.18 -1.46
CA GLY A 148 -8.71 -4.37 -0.04
C GLY A 148 -8.70 -5.83 0.40
N GLY A 149 -8.93 -6.06 1.70
CA GLY A 149 -8.91 -7.40 2.29
C GLY A 149 -7.52 -8.04 2.22
N ALA A 150 -7.44 -9.24 1.67
CA ALA A 150 -6.19 -9.91 1.35
C ALA A 150 -6.22 -10.46 -0.08
N ALA A 151 -5.08 -10.46 -0.77
CA ALA A 151 -4.95 -11.02 -2.11
C ALA A 151 -3.54 -11.52 -2.39
N LEU A 152 -3.44 -12.56 -3.22
CA LEU A 152 -2.20 -12.94 -3.88
C LEU A 152 -2.11 -12.17 -5.20
N GLY A 153 -1.10 -11.33 -5.32
CA GLY A 153 -0.74 -10.63 -6.54
C GLY A 153 0.36 -11.37 -7.30
N THR A 154 0.14 -11.65 -8.56
CA THR A 154 1.12 -12.24 -9.49
C THR A 154 1.40 -11.29 -10.66
N GLY A 155 2.25 -11.71 -11.63
CA GLY A 155 2.75 -10.78 -12.62
C GLY A 155 3.70 -9.77 -11.97
N ARG A 156 3.44 -8.47 -12.11
CA ARG A 156 4.12 -7.39 -11.38
C ARG A 156 3.42 -7.06 -10.05
N GLY A 157 2.42 -7.87 -9.63
CA GLY A 157 1.56 -7.68 -8.48
C GLY A 157 0.12 -7.24 -8.82
N GLU A 158 -0.19 -6.95 -10.09
CA GLU A 158 -1.48 -6.45 -10.56
C GLU A 158 -2.55 -7.54 -10.75
N LEU A 159 -2.14 -8.79 -10.96
CA LEU A 159 -3.06 -9.91 -11.17
C LEU A 159 -3.47 -10.48 -9.81
N LEU A 160 -4.64 -10.09 -9.33
CA LEU A 160 -5.08 -10.38 -7.97
C LEU A 160 -5.95 -11.62 -7.89
N THR A 161 -5.59 -12.53 -6.99
CA THR A 161 -6.44 -13.63 -6.52
C THR A 161 -6.83 -13.32 -5.08
N PRO A 162 -8.12 -13.09 -4.77
CA PRO A 162 -8.57 -12.84 -3.40
C PRO A 162 -8.23 -14.00 -2.46
N LEU A 163 -7.90 -13.67 -1.22
CA LEU A 163 -7.60 -14.63 -0.16
C LEU A 163 -8.59 -14.47 1.00
N GLU A 164 -8.98 -15.59 1.61
CA GLU A 164 -9.76 -15.59 2.83
C GLU A 164 -8.87 -15.26 4.03
N VAL A 165 -9.43 -14.50 4.97
CA VAL A 165 -8.78 -14.16 6.24
C VAL A 165 -9.68 -14.53 7.39
N GLY A 166 -9.22 -15.44 8.23
CA GLY A 166 -9.99 -16.05 9.32
C GLY A 166 -10.00 -15.28 10.64
N GLY A 167 -9.74 -13.97 10.61
CA GLY A 167 -9.70 -13.16 11.84
C GLY A 167 -9.16 -11.77 11.59
N ALA A 168 -8.63 -11.18 12.66
CA ALA A 168 -8.01 -9.87 12.64
C ALA A 168 -6.56 -9.97 13.12
N PHE A 169 -5.66 -9.27 12.45
CA PHE A 169 -4.24 -9.19 12.76
C PHE A 169 -3.88 -7.78 13.21
N HIS A 170 -3.18 -7.68 14.32
CA HIS A 170 -2.71 -6.42 14.86
C HIS A 170 -1.29 -6.13 14.37
N TRP A 171 -1.10 -4.94 13.87
CA TRP A 171 0.17 -4.47 13.30
C TRP A 171 0.62 -3.17 13.93
N VAL A 172 1.93 -2.94 13.92
CA VAL A 172 2.54 -1.63 14.16
C VAL A 172 3.42 -1.27 12.98
N PHE A 173 3.22 -0.07 12.45
CA PHE A 173 4.01 0.47 11.34
C PHE A 173 4.94 1.54 11.88
N ALA A 174 6.25 1.35 11.75
CA ALA A 174 7.26 2.33 12.12
C ALA A 174 7.78 3.04 10.86
N MET A 175 7.52 4.33 10.80
CA MET A 175 7.80 5.20 9.66
C MET A 175 9.17 5.84 9.82
N ALA A 176 10.04 5.66 8.85
CA ALA A 176 11.35 6.30 8.82
C ALA A 176 11.26 7.70 8.19
N ASP A 177 12.28 8.55 8.42
CA ASP A 177 12.41 9.82 7.72
C ASP A 177 12.78 9.61 6.24
N GLY A 178 12.18 10.38 5.33
CA GLY A 178 12.42 10.27 3.89
C GLY A 178 11.92 8.95 3.28
N GLY A 179 12.23 8.71 2.02
CA GLY A 179 11.79 7.55 1.24
C GLY A 179 12.92 6.63 0.78
N LEU A 180 12.56 5.48 0.21
CA LEU A 180 13.41 4.64 -0.61
C LEU A 180 12.82 4.56 -2.02
N SER A 181 13.69 4.72 -3.02
CA SER A 181 13.29 4.55 -4.42
C SER A 181 13.05 3.08 -4.74
N THR A 182 11.84 2.70 -5.08
CA THR A 182 11.51 1.32 -5.46
C THR A 182 12.41 0.78 -6.58
N PRO A 183 12.67 1.53 -7.69
CA PRO A 183 13.62 1.07 -8.70
C PRO A 183 15.04 0.85 -8.15
N ALA A 184 15.51 1.69 -7.22
CA ALA A 184 16.82 1.51 -6.62
C ALA A 184 16.90 0.24 -5.75
N VAL A 185 15.82 -0.09 -5.03
CA VAL A 185 15.75 -1.31 -4.21
C VAL A 185 15.75 -2.57 -5.08
N TYR A 186 15.04 -2.58 -6.19
CA TYR A 186 15.09 -3.69 -7.15
C TYR A 186 16.46 -3.82 -7.82
N ALA A 187 17.09 -2.71 -8.21
CA ALA A 187 18.45 -2.74 -8.76
C ALA A 187 19.47 -3.28 -7.73
N GLU A 188 19.30 -2.96 -6.46
CA GLU A 188 20.14 -3.50 -5.39
C GLU A 188 19.85 -4.97 -5.12
N PHE A 189 18.58 -5.41 -5.21
CA PHE A 189 18.21 -6.83 -5.17
C PHE A 189 18.92 -7.60 -6.28
N ASP A 190 18.90 -7.12 -7.52
CA ASP A 190 19.61 -7.73 -8.65
C ASP A 190 21.13 -7.77 -8.43
N ARG A 191 21.70 -6.68 -7.87
CA ARG A 191 23.11 -6.62 -7.55
C ARG A 191 23.52 -7.67 -6.50
N LEU A 192 22.72 -7.83 -5.46
CA LEU A 192 22.97 -8.80 -4.37
C LEU A 192 22.83 -10.25 -4.83
N ASN A 193 21.94 -10.51 -5.79
CA ASN A 193 21.70 -11.86 -6.33
C ASN A 193 22.53 -12.17 -7.59
N ARG A 194 23.48 -11.30 -7.95
CA ARG A 194 24.29 -11.52 -9.15
C ARG A 194 25.10 -12.82 -9.06
N GLY A 195 24.87 -13.72 -10.03
CA GLY A 195 25.52 -15.03 -10.08
C GLY A 195 24.85 -16.11 -9.23
N THR A 196 23.71 -15.77 -8.60
CA THR A 196 22.88 -16.73 -7.85
C THR A 196 21.63 -17.03 -8.67
N GLU A 197 21.20 -18.28 -8.69
CA GLU A 197 19.90 -18.64 -9.27
C GLU A 197 18.78 -18.13 -8.37
N VAL A 198 17.94 -17.23 -8.90
CA VAL A 198 16.75 -16.73 -8.21
C VAL A 198 15.58 -17.65 -8.57
N PRO A 199 14.96 -18.32 -7.60
CA PRO A 199 13.85 -19.24 -7.87
C PRO A 199 12.60 -18.50 -8.35
N PRO A 200 11.69 -19.16 -9.08
CA PRO A 200 10.38 -18.61 -9.38
C PRO A 200 9.64 -18.19 -8.10
N PRO A 201 9.02 -17.00 -8.08
CA PRO A 201 8.35 -16.53 -6.88
C PRO A 201 7.11 -17.36 -6.57
N ALA A 202 6.92 -17.70 -5.30
CA ALA A 202 5.75 -18.46 -4.84
C ALA A 202 5.30 -18.01 -3.46
N ALA A 203 3.99 -18.06 -3.22
CA ALA A 203 3.44 -17.90 -1.88
C ALA A 203 3.58 -19.21 -1.11
N SER A 204 3.98 -19.12 0.15
CA SER A 204 4.08 -20.29 1.04
C SER A 204 2.68 -20.83 1.37
N PRO A 205 2.40 -22.14 1.20
CA PRO A 205 1.14 -22.74 1.65
C PRO A 205 0.86 -22.51 3.15
N ALA A 206 1.91 -22.55 3.99
CA ALA A 206 1.78 -22.28 5.42
C ALA A 206 1.32 -20.86 5.72
N LEU A 207 1.80 -19.86 4.97
CA LEU A 207 1.35 -18.47 5.10
C LEU A 207 -0.11 -18.31 4.71
N LEU A 208 -0.52 -18.92 3.59
CA LEU A 208 -1.92 -18.86 3.12
C LEU A 208 -2.88 -19.52 4.12
N GLU A 209 -2.47 -20.64 4.72
CA GLU A 209 -3.25 -21.33 5.75
C GLU A 209 -3.32 -20.51 7.05
N ALA A 210 -2.23 -19.88 7.49
CA ALA A 210 -2.21 -19.01 8.65
C ALA A 210 -3.15 -17.80 8.49
N LEU A 211 -3.18 -17.19 7.30
CA LEU A 211 -4.14 -16.13 6.98
C LEU A 211 -5.58 -16.65 7.04
N ARG A 212 -5.85 -17.78 6.38
CA ARG A 212 -7.19 -18.37 6.29
C ARG A 212 -7.76 -18.76 7.64
N THR A 213 -6.92 -19.26 8.55
CA THR A 213 -7.32 -19.69 9.90
C THR A 213 -7.25 -18.61 10.97
N GLY A 214 -6.61 -17.46 10.67
CA GLY A 214 -6.37 -16.41 11.66
C GLY A 214 -5.25 -16.78 12.66
N ASP A 215 -4.34 -17.68 12.28
CA ASP A 215 -3.21 -18.10 13.11
C ASP A 215 -2.10 -17.03 13.08
N THR A 216 -2.09 -16.16 14.08
CA THR A 216 -1.11 -15.08 14.21
C THR A 216 0.31 -15.59 14.38
N ALA A 217 0.51 -16.69 15.10
CA ALA A 217 1.85 -17.27 15.31
C ALA A 217 2.39 -17.89 14.02
N GLY A 218 1.57 -18.70 13.34
CA GLY A 218 1.92 -19.27 12.04
C GLY A 218 2.15 -18.21 10.96
N LEU A 219 1.42 -17.10 11.01
CA LEU A 219 1.66 -15.96 10.12
C LEU A 219 3.02 -15.29 10.44
N ALA A 220 3.37 -15.10 11.72
CA ALA A 220 4.64 -14.53 12.13
C ALA A 220 5.84 -15.35 11.61
N ASP A 221 5.77 -16.67 11.71
CA ASP A 221 6.81 -17.58 11.24
C ASP A 221 6.96 -17.59 9.70
N ALA A 222 5.88 -17.25 8.98
CA ALA A 222 5.82 -17.30 7.52
C ALA A 222 6.02 -15.93 6.82
N LEU A 223 6.11 -14.83 7.58
CA LEU A 223 6.37 -13.48 7.03
C LEU A 223 7.68 -13.43 6.25
N GLY A 224 7.72 -12.65 5.20
CA GLY A 224 8.97 -12.46 4.46
C GLY A 224 8.90 -11.46 3.32
N ASN A 225 10.05 -10.84 3.07
CA ASN A 225 10.22 -9.88 1.99
C ASN A 225 11.61 -10.05 1.36
N ASP A 226 11.64 -10.53 0.13
CA ASP A 226 12.90 -10.77 -0.59
C ASP A 226 13.65 -9.47 -0.93
N LEU A 227 12.97 -8.32 -0.91
CA LEU A 227 13.59 -7.01 -1.05
C LEU A 227 14.22 -6.49 0.25
N GLN A 228 13.96 -7.11 1.41
CA GLN A 228 14.46 -6.62 2.70
C GLN A 228 15.99 -6.52 2.76
N PRO A 229 16.79 -7.50 2.29
CA PRO A 229 18.24 -7.36 2.26
C PRO A 229 18.71 -6.16 1.44
N ALA A 230 18.05 -5.89 0.31
CA ALA A 230 18.36 -4.74 -0.54
C ALA A 230 17.98 -3.41 0.15
N ALA A 231 16.82 -3.35 0.78
CA ALA A 231 16.38 -2.18 1.55
C ALA A 231 17.35 -1.87 2.71
N LEU A 232 17.79 -2.91 3.44
CA LEU A 232 18.78 -2.79 4.52
C LEU A 232 20.16 -2.39 4.01
N SER A 233 20.58 -2.87 2.83
CA SER A 233 21.82 -2.46 2.20
C SER A 233 21.83 -0.96 1.86
N LEU A 234 20.73 -0.47 1.29
CA LEU A 234 20.60 0.94 0.92
C LEU A 234 20.33 1.85 2.13
N ARG A 235 19.72 1.29 3.17
CA ARG A 235 19.35 2.03 4.39
C ARG A 235 19.58 1.19 5.65
N PRO A 236 20.83 1.08 6.12
CA PRO A 236 21.19 0.24 7.27
C PRO A 236 20.47 0.60 8.58
N SER A 237 20.02 1.86 8.74
CA SER A 237 19.28 2.28 9.95
C SER A 237 17.98 1.52 10.17
N LEU A 238 17.38 0.90 9.15
CA LEU A 238 16.18 0.08 9.27
C LEU A 238 16.41 -1.17 10.14
N ALA A 239 17.66 -1.68 10.18
CA ALA A 239 18.00 -2.81 11.03
C ALA A 239 17.82 -2.47 12.52
N ALA A 240 18.15 -1.24 12.94
CA ALA A 240 17.93 -0.80 14.31
C ALA A 240 16.42 -0.72 14.66
N THR A 241 15.60 -0.27 13.73
CA THR A 241 14.13 -0.24 13.93
C THR A 241 13.56 -1.64 14.02
N LEU A 242 14.00 -2.59 13.17
CA LEU A 242 13.58 -4.00 13.23
C LEU A 242 13.97 -4.64 14.58
N ALA A 243 15.21 -4.41 15.04
CA ALA A 243 15.67 -4.90 16.35
C ALA A 243 14.82 -4.32 17.50
N ALA A 244 14.60 -2.99 17.51
CA ALA A 244 13.80 -2.33 18.54
C ALA A 244 12.36 -2.87 18.63
N GLY A 245 11.71 -3.15 17.50
CA GLY A 245 10.37 -3.73 17.49
C GLY A 245 10.34 -5.16 18.01
N THR A 246 11.35 -5.97 17.68
CA THR A 246 11.50 -7.34 18.21
C THR A 246 11.75 -7.32 19.71
N GLU A 247 12.64 -6.47 20.19
CA GLU A 247 12.94 -6.28 21.62
C GLU A 247 11.72 -5.78 22.41
N ALA A 248 10.84 -5.00 21.76
CA ALA A 248 9.60 -4.54 22.34
C ALA A 248 8.49 -5.61 22.41
N GLY A 249 8.73 -6.82 21.88
CA GLY A 249 7.81 -7.95 21.95
C GLY A 249 6.94 -8.16 20.71
N ALA A 250 7.30 -7.60 19.56
CA ALA A 250 6.67 -7.97 18.29
C ALA A 250 6.94 -9.46 17.98
N LEU A 251 5.93 -10.16 17.45
CA LEU A 251 6.05 -11.57 17.06
C LEU A 251 6.97 -11.73 15.85
N ALA A 252 6.88 -10.81 14.90
CA ALA A 252 7.77 -10.73 13.75
C ALA A 252 7.80 -9.30 13.19
N GLY A 253 8.87 -8.96 12.47
CA GLY A 253 9.02 -7.67 11.82
C GLY A 253 9.64 -7.78 10.43
N LEU A 254 9.23 -6.91 9.52
CA LEU A 254 9.75 -6.86 8.16
C LEU A 254 9.72 -5.43 7.60
N VAL A 255 10.48 -5.18 6.54
CA VAL A 255 10.34 -3.96 5.73
C VAL A 255 9.10 -4.12 4.85
N SER A 256 8.20 -3.13 4.83
CA SER A 256 7.00 -3.14 3.98
C SER A 256 7.35 -2.81 2.53
N GLY A 257 7.16 -3.75 1.61
CA GLY A 257 7.49 -3.58 0.20
C GLY A 257 8.96 -3.19 -0.01
N SER A 258 9.22 -2.15 -0.77
CA SER A 258 10.57 -1.57 -0.93
C SER A 258 11.01 -0.72 0.27
N GLY A 259 10.16 -0.51 1.25
CA GLY A 259 10.43 0.33 2.41
C GLY A 259 10.26 1.84 2.15
N PRO A 260 10.71 2.69 3.08
CA PRO A 260 11.46 2.38 4.29
C PRO A 260 10.58 2.11 5.55
N THR A 261 9.26 2.02 5.44
CA THR A 261 8.43 1.64 6.59
C THR A 261 8.74 0.21 7.02
N THR A 262 8.91 -0.02 8.32
CA THR A 262 8.95 -1.36 8.91
C THR A 262 7.60 -1.71 9.52
N ALA A 263 7.15 -2.94 9.32
CA ALA A 263 5.88 -3.45 9.81
C ALA A 263 6.12 -4.58 10.81
N PHE A 264 5.41 -4.55 11.92
CA PHE A 264 5.53 -5.51 13.01
C PHE A 264 4.19 -6.17 13.28
N LEU A 265 4.14 -7.49 13.19
CA LEU A 265 2.99 -8.27 13.62
C LEU A 265 3.05 -8.44 15.14
N VAL A 266 1.95 -8.19 15.80
CA VAL A 266 1.85 -8.29 17.26
C VAL A 266 0.64 -9.13 17.65
N LYS A 267 0.62 -9.59 18.90
CA LYS A 267 -0.37 -10.55 19.40
C LYS A 267 -1.79 -9.99 19.42
N ASP A 268 -1.95 -8.77 19.91
CA ASP A 268 -3.24 -8.13 20.18
C ASP A 268 -3.14 -6.60 20.20
N ALA A 269 -4.22 -5.91 20.50
CA ALA A 269 -4.28 -4.46 20.54
C ALA A 269 -3.41 -3.85 21.64
N GLU A 270 -3.31 -4.49 22.80
CA GLU A 270 -2.48 -4.02 23.93
C GLU A 270 -0.99 -4.10 23.56
N ALA A 271 -0.58 -5.20 22.96
CA ALA A 271 0.78 -5.37 22.43
C ALA A 271 1.08 -4.34 21.33
N ALA A 272 0.09 -4.00 20.47
CA ALA A 272 0.26 -2.99 19.43
C ALA A 272 0.56 -1.60 20.01
N GLU A 273 -0.16 -1.18 21.03
CA GLU A 273 0.10 0.10 21.72
C GLU A 273 1.45 0.10 22.44
N SER A 274 1.79 -1.01 23.11
CA SER A 274 3.06 -1.16 23.83
C SER A 274 4.26 -1.11 22.87
N VAL A 275 4.23 -1.88 21.79
CA VAL A 275 5.30 -1.91 20.77
C VAL A 275 5.40 -0.55 20.06
N ALA A 276 4.28 0.10 19.74
CA ALA A 276 4.29 1.43 19.14
C ALA A 276 4.91 2.49 20.07
N ALA A 277 4.62 2.43 21.37
CA ALA A 277 5.21 3.32 22.37
C ALA A 277 6.73 3.10 22.49
N ALA A 278 7.17 1.84 22.55
CA ALA A 278 8.58 1.48 22.62
C ALA A 278 9.36 1.92 21.36
N LEU A 279 8.79 1.72 20.18
CA LEU A 279 9.37 2.17 18.91
C LEU A 279 9.53 3.69 18.86
N ARG A 280 8.51 4.45 19.29
CA ARG A 280 8.61 5.92 19.39
C ARG A 280 9.70 6.35 20.38
N ALA A 281 9.81 5.65 21.52
CA ALA A 281 10.82 5.95 22.54
C ALA A 281 12.25 5.56 22.10
N SER A 282 12.42 4.59 21.22
CA SER A 282 13.72 4.13 20.73
C SER A 282 14.46 5.17 19.88
N GLY A 283 13.76 6.15 19.31
CA GLY A 283 14.32 7.13 18.39
C GLY A 283 14.79 6.55 17.04
N THR A 284 14.47 5.28 16.74
CA THR A 284 14.87 4.61 15.49
C THR A 284 13.90 4.86 14.33
N CYS A 285 12.73 5.45 14.61
CA CYS A 285 11.73 5.82 13.63
C CYS A 285 11.15 7.20 13.96
N ARG A 286 10.60 7.87 12.95
CA ARG A 286 9.91 9.17 13.12
C ARG A 286 8.61 9.03 13.87
N GLU A 287 7.87 7.98 13.58
CA GLU A 287 6.52 7.70 14.08
C GLU A 287 6.28 6.20 14.10
N ALA A 288 5.49 5.71 15.03
CA ALA A 288 5.00 4.35 15.06
C ALA A 288 3.50 4.33 15.32
N ARG A 289 2.73 3.65 14.47
CA ARG A 289 1.26 3.65 14.49
C ARG A 289 0.70 2.24 14.49
N PRO A 290 -0.18 1.90 15.43
CA PRO A 290 -0.96 0.68 15.38
C PRO A 290 -1.96 0.70 14.22
N ALA A 291 -2.23 -0.48 13.64
CA ALA A 291 -3.31 -0.67 12.68
C ALA A 291 -3.86 -2.09 12.73
N LEU A 292 -5.13 -2.24 12.39
CA LEU A 292 -5.80 -3.53 12.30
C LEU A 292 -5.90 -3.97 10.84
N ALA A 293 -5.82 -5.27 10.60
CA ALA A 293 -6.00 -5.90 9.30
C ALA A 293 -6.86 -7.17 9.42
N PRO A 294 -7.62 -7.57 8.36
CA PRO A 294 -7.73 -6.87 7.09
C PRO A 294 -8.63 -5.63 7.17
N ALA A 295 -8.38 -4.66 6.28
CA ALA A 295 -9.25 -3.51 6.06
C ALA A 295 -10.03 -3.65 4.75
N PRO A 296 -11.24 -3.07 4.63
CA PRO A 296 -11.95 -3.02 3.36
C PRO A 296 -11.18 -2.15 2.35
N GLY A 297 -11.36 -2.41 1.04
CA GLY A 297 -10.79 -1.60 -0.03
C GLY A 297 -11.39 -0.20 -0.12
N ALA A 298 -11.19 0.46 -1.25
CA ALA A 298 -11.73 1.78 -1.50
C ALA A 298 -13.26 1.81 -1.29
N THR A 299 -13.73 2.73 -0.45
CA THR A 299 -15.14 2.82 -0.06
C THR A 299 -15.62 4.25 -0.12
N VAL A 300 -16.74 4.47 -0.81
CA VAL A 300 -17.41 5.79 -0.81
C VAL A 300 -17.90 6.09 0.62
N VAL A 301 -17.45 7.21 1.16
CA VAL A 301 -17.90 7.70 2.46
C VAL A 301 -19.17 8.51 2.21
N ALA A 302 -20.25 8.17 2.92
CA ALA A 302 -21.49 8.96 2.83
C ALA A 302 -21.18 10.42 3.19
N GLY A 303 -21.47 11.34 2.28
CA GLY A 303 -21.26 12.75 2.48
C GLY A 303 -22.07 13.23 3.69
N GLY A 304 -21.38 13.88 4.64
CA GLY A 304 -22.01 14.61 5.70
C GLY A 304 -22.65 15.89 5.16
#